data_0a1408fb167ead68debf3cf3b5979baf
#
_entry.id   0a1408fb167ead68debf3cf3b5979baf
#
_cell.length_a   1.000
_cell.length_b   1.000
_cell.length_c   1.000
_cell.angle_alpha   90.00
_cell.angle_beta   90.00
_cell.angle_gamma   90.00
#
_symmetry.space_group_name_H-M   'P 1'
#
loop_
_entity.id
_entity.type
_entity.pdbx_description
1 polymer ?
#
loop_
_entity_poly.entity_id
_entity_poly.type
_entity_poly.pdbx_seq_one_letter_code
_entity_poly.pdbx_strand_id
1 'polypeptide(L)'
;MNSNNVIHEISDYIRKNYQDVSLSDIANQFHLNREHISRRFKQEFGITIVNYVSQIRIDKAKVLLLNPHLKIAEVGSAVGYDDEKYFSRVFKKLTGLSPTDYRNNESTQ
;
A
#
# COMPACT_ATOMS: atom_id res chain seq x y z
N MET A 1 11.87 -17.14 -19.27
CA MET A 1 11.04 -16.01 -18.83
C MET A 1 11.88 -14.75 -18.77
N ASN A 2 11.37 -13.66 -19.28
CA ASN A 2 12.08 -12.40 -19.14
C ASN A 2 11.78 -11.77 -17.78
N SER A 3 12.61 -10.81 -17.37
CA SER A 3 12.47 -10.18 -16.06
C SER A 3 11.19 -9.38 -15.89
N ASN A 4 10.58 -8.92 -16.99
CA ASN A 4 9.32 -8.16 -16.91
C ASN A 4 8.17 -9.03 -16.45
N ASN A 5 8.10 -10.29 -16.87
CA ASN A 5 7.08 -11.21 -16.40
C ASN A 5 7.18 -11.44 -14.89
N VAL A 6 8.39 -11.59 -14.37
CA VAL A 6 8.59 -11.75 -12.93
C VAL A 6 8.17 -10.50 -12.18
N ILE A 7 8.51 -9.32 -12.71
CA ILE A 7 8.14 -8.05 -12.07
C ILE A 7 6.61 -7.90 -12.02
N HIS A 8 5.90 -8.30 -13.06
CA HIS A 8 4.44 -8.27 -13.06
C HIS A 8 3.85 -9.29 -12.10
N GLU A 9 4.48 -10.46 -11.94
CA GLU A 9 4.07 -11.44 -10.92
C GLU A 9 4.27 -10.87 -9.52
N ILE A 10 5.34 -10.12 -9.29
CA ILE A 10 5.59 -9.45 -8.02
C ILE A 10 4.49 -8.42 -7.74
N SER A 11 4.10 -7.64 -8.74
CA SER A 11 3.00 -6.68 -8.62
C SER A 11 1.71 -7.39 -8.20
N ASP A 12 1.38 -8.51 -8.82
CA ASP A 12 0.19 -9.29 -8.47
C ASP A 12 0.27 -9.84 -7.05
N TYR A 13 1.45 -10.32 -6.65
CA TYR A 13 1.68 -10.81 -5.28
C TYR A 13 1.45 -9.70 -4.26
N ILE A 14 1.95 -8.50 -4.55
CA ILE A 14 1.77 -7.34 -3.67
C ILE A 14 0.28 -7.01 -3.53
N ARG A 15 -0.46 -6.99 -4.63
CA ARG A 15 -1.89 -6.67 -4.57
C ARG A 15 -2.68 -7.67 -3.74
N LYS A 16 -2.26 -8.93 -3.73
CA LYS A 16 -2.93 -9.97 -2.95
C LYS A 16 -2.52 -9.99 -1.49
N ASN A 17 -1.36 -9.42 -1.15
CA ASN A 17 -0.77 -9.52 0.18
C ASN A 17 -0.42 -8.16 0.78
N TYR A 18 -1.07 -7.08 0.35
CA TYR A 18 -0.66 -5.73 0.70
C TYR A 18 -0.71 -5.45 2.20
N GLN A 19 -1.55 -6.18 2.96
CA GLN A 19 -1.69 -5.91 4.40
C GLN A 19 -0.42 -6.22 5.18
N ASP A 20 0.36 -7.20 4.75
CA ASP A 20 1.51 -7.65 5.54
C ASP A 20 2.78 -7.87 4.72
N VAL A 21 2.81 -7.46 3.46
CA VAL A 21 3.95 -7.73 2.59
C VAL A 21 5.15 -6.83 2.94
N SER A 22 6.34 -7.41 2.88
CA SER A 22 7.60 -6.67 2.98
C SER A 22 8.49 -7.01 1.79
N LEU A 23 9.52 -6.18 1.56
CA LEU A 23 10.49 -6.44 0.50
C LEU A 23 11.21 -7.77 0.74
N SER A 24 11.50 -8.10 2.00
CA SER A 24 12.11 -9.39 2.34
C SER A 24 11.22 -10.56 1.98
N ASP A 25 9.90 -10.44 2.23
CA ASP A 25 8.94 -11.48 1.86
C ASP A 25 8.95 -11.70 0.35
N ILE A 26 8.96 -10.62 -0.42
CA ILE A 26 8.97 -10.70 -1.88
C ILE A 26 10.26 -11.38 -2.36
N ALA A 27 11.39 -10.96 -1.83
CA ALA A 27 12.68 -11.53 -2.19
C ALA A 27 12.72 -13.03 -1.91
N ASN A 28 12.21 -13.45 -0.77
CA ASN A 28 12.14 -14.87 -0.40
C ASN A 28 11.19 -15.65 -1.29
N GLN A 29 10.01 -15.08 -1.56
CA GLN A 29 8.99 -15.75 -2.37
C GLN A 29 9.47 -16.00 -3.80
N PHE A 30 10.18 -15.05 -4.37
CA PHE A 30 10.61 -15.12 -5.77
C PHE A 30 12.07 -15.54 -5.93
N HIS A 31 12.77 -15.81 -4.82
CA HIS A 31 14.18 -16.24 -4.83
C HIS A 31 15.09 -15.25 -5.57
N LEU A 32 14.87 -13.95 -5.31
CA LEU A 32 15.60 -12.89 -5.97
C LEU A 32 16.25 -11.94 -4.95
N ASN A 33 17.25 -11.23 -5.39
CA ASN A 33 17.94 -10.23 -4.58
C ASN A 33 17.07 -8.99 -4.42
N ARG A 34 17.03 -8.45 -3.18
CA ARG A 34 16.18 -7.30 -2.85
C ARG A 34 16.51 -6.07 -3.69
N GLU A 35 17.80 -5.80 -3.88
CA GLU A 35 18.23 -4.63 -4.67
C GLU A 35 17.84 -4.78 -6.14
N HIS A 36 17.98 -5.99 -6.67
CA HIS A 36 17.60 -6.28 -8.05
C HIS A 36 16.10 -6.05 -8.26
N ILE A 37 15.29 -6.58 -7.33
CA ILE A 37 13.84 -6.41 -7.39
C ILE A 37 13.47 -4.93 -7.34
N SER A 38 14.04 -4.19 -6.40
CA SER A 38 13.74 -2.76 -6.21
C SER A 38 14.04 -1.98 -7.49
N ARG A 39 15.21 -2.21 -8.07
CA ARG A 39 15.62 -1.51 -9.28
C ARG A 39 14.73 -1.84 -10.46
N ARG A 40 14.48 -3.13 -10.68
CA ARG A 40 13.66 -3.57 -11.82
C ARG A 40 12.22 -3.14 -11.70
N PHE A 41 11.68 -3.20 -10.48
CA PHE A 41 10.31 -2.78 -10.23
C PHE A 41 10.13 -1.29 -10.56
N LYS A 42 11.06 -0.46 -10.08
CA LYS A 42 10.99 0.97 -10.36
C LYS A 42 11.13 1.26 -11.86
N GLN A 43 11.99 0.51 -12.56
CA GLN A 43 12.14 0.66 -14.01
C GLN A 43 10.86 0.33 -14.74
N GLU A 44 10.16 -0.71 -14.33
CA GLU A 44 8.94 -1.17 -15.01
C GLU A 44 7.71 -0.34 -14.64
N PHE A 45 7.55 0.01 -13.36
CA PHE A 45 6.34 0.67 -12.87
C PHE A 45 6.50 2.17 -12.62
N GLY A 46 7.73 2.68 -12.65
CA GLY A 46 7.97 4.11 -12.44
C GLY A 46 7.95 4.55 -10.99
N ILE A 47 7.63 3.66 -10.05
CA ILE A 47 7.61 3.97 -8.62
C ILE A 47 8.29 2.85 -7.85
N THR A 48 8.73 3.15 -6.63
CA THR A 48 9.35 2.13 -5.78
C THR A 48 8.30 1.15 -5.27
N ILE A 49 8.77 -0.05 -4.87
CA ILE A 49 7.88 -1.04 -4.25
C ILE A 49 7.22 -0.46 -3.00
N VAL A 50 7.98 0.26 -2.17
CA VAL A 50 7.45 0.85 -0.93
C VAL A 50 6.30 1.80 -1.25
N ASN A 51 6.47 2.66 -2.23
CA ASN A 51 5.42 3.60 -2.62
C ASN A 51 4.23 2.88 -3.26
N TYR A 52 4.49 1.84 -4.03
CA TYR A 52 3.43 1.04 -4.65
C TYR A 52 2.55 0.38 -3.57
N VAL A 53 3.18 -0.25 -2.56
CA VAL A 53 2.44 -0.86 -1.45
C VAL A 53 1.64 0.20 -0.71
N SER A 54 2.26 1.34 -0.40
CA SER A 54 1.57 2.43 0.30
C SER A 54 0.36 2.93 -0.48
N GLN A 55 0.49 3.07 -1.79
CA GLN A 55 -0.62 3.53 -2.63
C GLN A 55 -1.79 2.55 -2.58
N ILE A 56 -1.51 1.25 -2.67
CA ILE A 56 -2.56 0.22 -2.57
C ILE A 56 -3.25 0.29 -1.22
N ARG A 57 -2.47 0.35 -0.14
CA ARG A 57 -3.02 0.40 1.22
C ARG A 57 -3.93 1.62 1.40
N ILE A 58 -3.49 2.78 0.92
CA ILE A 58 -4.27 4.01 1.05
C ILE A 58 -5.53 3.96 0.19
N ASP A 59 -5.46 3.40 -1.01
CA ASP A 59 -6.65 3.23 -1.85
C ASP A 59 -7.69 2.33 -1.18
N LYS A 60 -7.24 1.24 -0.54
CA LYS A 60 -8.14 0.38 0.23
C LYS A 60 -8.70 1.10 1.46
N ALA A 61 -7.88 1.90 2.12
CA ALA A 61 -8.32 2.67 3.28
C ALA A 61 -9.42 3.67 2.91
N LYS A 62 -9.32 4.30 1.74
CA LYS A 62 -10.37 5.23 1.26
C LYS A 62 -11.74 4.56 1.23
N VAL A 63 -11.79 3.33 0.74
CA VAL A 63 -13.05 2.58 0.68
C VAL A 63 -13.57 2.27 2.08
N LEU A 64 -12.69 1.79 2.97
CA LEU A 64 -13.09 1.45 4.35
C LEU A 64 -13.54 2.68 5.15
N LEU A 65 -12.95 3.83 4.88
CA LEU A 65 -13.32 5.07 5.58
C LEU A 65 -14.76 5.50 5.31
N LEU A 66 -15.37 5.01 4.23
CA LEU A 66 -16.77 5.31 3.93
C LEU A 66 -17.72 4.64 4.93
N ASN A 67 -17.26 3.64 5.65
CA ASN A 67 -18.05 3.02 6.72
C ASN A 67 -17.86 3.80 8.02
N PRO A 68 -18.88 4.56 8.48
CA PRO A 68 -18.72 5.42 9.67
C PRO A 68 -18.54 4.64 10.96
N HIS A 69 -18.85 3.35 10.95
CA HIS A 69 -18.72 2.51 12.15
C HIS A 69 -17.29 2.04 12.39
N LEU A 70 -16.41 2.17 11.39
CA LEU A 70 -15.01 1.79 11.57
C LEU A 70 -14.21 2.97 12.13
N LYS A 71 -13.48 2.70 13.20
CA LYS A 71 -12.58 3.71 13.76
C LYS A 71 -11.37 3.88 12.85
N ILE A 72 -10.75 5.07 12.89
CA ILE A 72 -9.58 5.36 12.06
C ILE A 72 -8.47 4.34 12.32
N ALA A 73 -8.22 3.99 13.58
CA ALA A 73 -7.21 3.00 13.93
C ALA A 73 -7.54 1.63 13.33
N GLU A 74 -8.82 1.26 13.29
CA GLU A 74 -9.25 -0.01 12.72
C GLU A 74 -9.00 -0.04 11.20
N VAL A 75 -9.28 1.07 10.53
CA VAL A 75 -9.02 1.18 9.09
C VAL A 75 -7.52 1.03 8.80
N GLY A 76 -6.68 1.75 9.57
CA GLY A 76 -5.25 1.67 9.41
C GLY A 76 -4.73 0.24 9.58
N SER A 77 -5.18 -0.42 10.63
CA SER A 77 -4.77 -1.79 10.93
C SER A 77 -5.21 -2.76 9.83
N ALA A 78 -6.42 -2.59 9.32
CA ALA A 78 -6.96 -3.45 8.28
C ALA A 78 -6.16 -3.40 6.99
N VAL A 79 -5.53 -2.27 6.68
CA VAL A 79 -4.74 -2.14 5.46
C VAL A 79 -3.24 -2.33 5.67
N GLY A 80 -2.81 -2.57 6.91
CA GLY A 80 -1.42 -2.92 7.20
C GLY A 80 -0.64 -1.93 8.03
N TYR A 81 -1.29 -0.92 8.61
CA TYR A 81 -0.62 0.07 9.46
C TYR A 81 -1.12 -0.05 10.89
N ASP A 82 -0.34 -0.70 11.75
CA ASP A 82 -0.73 -0.90 13.14
C ASP A 82 -0.64 0.38 13.98
N ASP A 83 0.19 1.33 13.58
CA ASP A 83 0.35 2.62 14.25
C ASP A 83 -0.59 3.63 13.58
N GLU A 84 -1.61 4.09 14.33
CA GLU A 84 -2.60 5.03 13.81
C GLU A 84 -1.98 6.36 13.39
N LYS A 85 -1.02 6.87 14.15
CA LYS A 85 -0.37 8.14 13.81
C LYS A 85 0.41 8.03 12.52
N TYR A 86 1.11 6.92 12.34
CA TYR A 86 1.86 6.68 11.10
C TYR A 86 0.90 6.52 9.93
N PHE A 87 -0.18 5.77 10.11
CA PHE A 87 -1.22 5.63 9.08
C PHE A 87 -1.75 6.99 8.65
N SER A 88 -2.12 7.85 9.62
CA SER A 88 -2.68 9.17 9.32
C SER A 88 -1.68 10.04 8.56
N ARG A 89 -0.40 9.93 8.91
CA ARG A 89 0.66 10.68 8.23
C ARG A 89 0.82 10.24 6.77
N VAL A 90 0.86 8.93 6.54
CA VAL A 90 0.97 8.39 5.18
C VAL A 90 -0.26 8.75 4.36
N PHE A 91 -1.45 8.62 4.96
CA PHE A 91 -2.71 8.95 4.29
C PHE A 91 -2.72 10.41 3.84
N LYS A 92 -2.37 11.32 4.74
CA LYS A 92 -2.33 12.75 4.42
C LYS A 92 -1.28 13.06 3.36
N LYS A 93 -0.13 12.41 3.42
CA LYS A 93 0.93 12.60 2.43
C LYS A 93 0.45 12.23 1.02
N LEU A 94 -0.29 11.13 0.88
CA LEU A 94 -0.71 10.61 -0.41
C LEU A 94 -2.02 11.22 -0.92
N THR A 95 -2.90 11.69 -0.04
CA THR A 95 -4.21 12.21 -0.43
C THR A 95 -4.37 13.70 -0.23
N GLY A 96 -3.53 14.33 0.59
CA GLY A 96 -3.67 15.73 0.96
C GLY A 96 -4.58 15.98 2.15
N LEU A 97 -5.27 14.98 2.65
CA LEU A 97 -6.21 15.09 3.76
C LEU A 97 -5.91 14.05 4.83
N SER A 98 -6.21 14.38 6.10
CA SER A 98 -6.20 13.36 7.13
C SER A 98 -7.32 12.35 6.86
N PRO A 99 -7.23 11.13 7.43
CA PRO A 99 -8.33 10.17 7.28
C PRO A 99 -9.67 10.72 7.78
N THR A 100 -9.67 11.46 8.89
CA THR A 100 -10.89 12.05 9.44
C THR A 100 -11.48 13.09 8.49
N ASP A 101 -10.63 13.97 7.97
CA ASP A 101 -11.08 14.99 7.02
C ASP A 101 -11.59 14.36 5.73
N TYR A 102 -10.92 13.34 5.24
CA TYR A 102 -11.36 12.62 4.05
C TYR A 102 -12.76 12.03 4.27
N ARG A 103 -12.96 11.35 5.40
CA ARG A 103 -14.28 10.77 5.74
C ARG A 103 -15.35 11.83 5.80
N ASN A 104 -15.07 12.96 6.44
CA ASN A 104 -16.04 14.03 6.60
C ASN A 104 -16.38 14.66 5.26
N ASN A 105 -15.40 14.87 4.39
CA ASN A 105 -15.65 15.43 3.06
C ASN A 105 -16.52 14.51 2.21
N GLU A 106 -16.24 13.21 2.24
CA GLU A 106 -17.04 12.25 1.48
C GLU A 106 -18.46 12.13 2.03
N SER A 107 -18.64 12.28 3.35
CA SER A 107 -19.97 12.20 3.99
C SER A 107 -20.85 13.39 3.66
N THR A 108 -20.27 14.55 3.31
CA THR A 108 -21.04 15.76 3.02
C THR A 108 -21.41 15.90 1.55
N GLN A 109 -20.97 14.97 0.74
CA GLN A 109 -21.33 14.91 -0.68
C GLN A 109 -22.53 13.95 -0.88
#